data_b25c965f628db1ee541f1d4fa04bdf93
#
_entry.id   b25c965f628db1ee541f1d4fa04bdf93
#
_cell.length_a   1.000
_cell.length_b   1.000
_cell.length_c   1.000
_cell.angle_alpha   90.00
_cell.angle_beta   90.00
_cell.angle_gamma   90.00
#
_symmetry.space_group_name_H-M   'P 1'
#
loop_
_entity.id
_entity.type
_entity.pdbx_description
1 polymer ?
#
loop_
_entity_poly.entity_id
_entity_poly.type
_entity_poly.pdbx_seq_one_letter_code
_entity_poly.pdbx_strand_id
1 'polypeptide(L)'
;PDYISEKIMKQMKVDANGDGQCYPCMGCRSFLTPYIDPVTKKPKYYGRFNQGVVTINLVDVALSSGKDLKKFWKIYDERLELCHKALQVRHERLAKATSDIAPILWQHGAFARLPKGASIHPLLHGGYSTISLGYAGLYECVKYMTGKSHTDNGNGKDFAIEVMKKMNEKCAEWKEAEDIDYSVYGTPIESTTYKFAKCLQKRFGKIKGITDKNYITNSYHVPVFEEIDAFSKLKLESEFQRLSPGGAISYVETPNLQNNLEVVLQIMKFIYDNIMYAELNTKSDYCQKCGYTGEILIDDNLEWYCPNCGNRDHNTLNVARRTCGYIGSNFWNKGRTQEIKERVLHIDNKDYVEKDECECGCEKHEHSEEKEAVTSK
;
A
#
# COMPACT_ATOMS: atom_id res chain seq x y z
N PRO A 1 0.11 -13.46 5.00
CA PRO A 1 -0.86 -13.36 6.08
C PRO A 1 -0.93 -11.91 6.55
N ASP A 2 -2.16 -11.46 6.83
CA ASP A 2 -2.43 -10.12 7.31
C ASP A 2 -2.31 -10.15 8.84
N TYR A 3 -1.25 -9.55 9.36
CA TYR A 3 -1.07 -9.41 10.80
C TYR A 3 -1.37 -7.98 11.23
N ILE A 4 -2.40 -7.81 12.02
CA ILE A 4 -2.74 -6.52 12.64
C ILE A 4 -2.57 -6.68 14.14
N SER A 5 -1.60 -5.97 14.74
CA SER A 5 -1.38 -6.02 16.19
C SER A 5 -2.53 -5.38 16.95
N GLU A 6 -2.83 -5.89 18.15
CA GLU A 6 -3.83 -5.29 19.05
C GLU A 6 -3.54 -3.82 19.33
N LYS A 7 -2.27 -3.46 19.47
CA LYS A 7 -1.83 -2.07 19.68
C LYS A 7 -2.22 -1.18 18.50
N ILE A 8 -2.01 -1.66 17.26
CA ILE A 8 -2.36 -0.95 16.04
C ILE A 8 -3.87 -0.91 15.85
N MET A 9 -4.58 -2.01 16.11
CA MET A 9 -6.04 -2.05 16.07
C MET A 9 -6.65 -0.98 16.97
N LYS A 10 -6.17 -0.87 18.22
CA LYS A 10 -6.61 0.18 19.16
C LYS A 10 -6.31 1.58 18.66
N GLN A 11 -5.10 1.83 18.12
CA GLN A 11 -4.70 3.13 17.58
C GLN A 11 -5.55 3.55 16.37
N MET A 12 -5.92 2.62 15.51
CA MET A 12 -6.72 2.87 14.31
C MET A 12 -8.22 2.75 14.57
N LYS A 13 -8.64 2.48 15.80
CA LYS A 13 -10.04 2.26 16.19
C LYS A 13 -10.73 1.15 15.37
N VAL A 14 -9.97 0.16 14.89
CA VAL A 14 -10.52 -1.00 14.18
C VAL A 14 -11.13 -2.02 15.11
N ASP A 15 -10.79 -1.99 16.40
CA ASP A 15 -11.44 -2.70 17.49
C ASP A 15 -11.98 -1.68 18.51
N ALA A 16 -13.03 -0.97 18.12
CA ALA A 16 -13.57 0.14 18.91
C ALA A 16 -14.14 -0.29 20.28
N ASN A 17 -14.51 -1.56 20.42
CA ASN A 17 -15.15 -2.09 21.63
C ASN A 17 -14.24 -2.99 22.45
N GLY A 18 -13.03 -3.31 22.02
CA GLY A 18 -12.13 -4.24 22.69
C GLY A 18 -12.64 -5.68 22.75
N ASP A 19 -13.47 -6.08 21.77
CA ASP A 19 -14.08 -7.42 21.69
C ASP A 19 -13.21 -8.43 20.90
N GLY A 20 -12.00 -8.03 20.51
CA GLY A 20 -11.06 -8.85 19.74
C GLY A 20 -11.40 -8.95 18.26
N GLN A 21 -12.37 -8.17 17.76
CA GLN A 21 -12.72 -8.11 16.35
C GLN A 21 -12.01 -6.95 15.65
N CYS A 22 -11.68 -7.12 14.38
CA CYS A 22 -11.06 -6.07 13.58
C CYS A 22 -11.65 -5.98 12.17
N TYR A 23 -11.46 -4.84 11.53
CA TYR A 23 -11.75 -4.67 10.12
C TYR A 23 -10.53 -5.17 9.31
N PRO A 24 -10.63 -6.29 8.59
CA PRO A 24 -9.57 -6.73 7.70
C PRO A 24 -9.43 -5.78 6.52
N CYS A 25 -8.26 -5.78 5.88
CA CYS A 25 -8.09 -5.08 4.63
C CYS A 25 -9.00 -5.68 3.55
N MET A 26 -9.58 -4.81 2.72
CA MET A 26 -10.45 -5.20 1.63
C MET A 26 -9.72 -5.06 0.30
N GLY A 27 -9.77 -6.10 -0.52
CA GLY A 27 -9.04 -6.13 -1.78
C GLY A 27 -7.53 -5.96 -1.57
N CYS A 28 -6.89 -5.04 -2.32
CA CYS A 28 -5.44 -4.90 -2.31
C CYS A 28 -4.89 -4.27 -1.04
N ARG A 29 -5.54 -3.25 -0.48
CA ARG A 29 -5.05 -2.48 0.67
C ARG A 29 -6.07 -1.57 1.34
N SER A 30 -7.35 -1.64 0.97
CA SER A 30 -8.36 -0.72 1.50
C SER A 30 -8.77 -1.11 2.91
N PHE A 31 -8.79 -0.14 3.81
CA PHE A 31 -9.43 -0.25 5.12
C PHE A 31 -10.72 0.55 5.12
N LEU A 32 -11.74 -0.01 5.77
CA LEU A 32 -12.98 0.71 6.03
C LEU A 32 -12.90 1.32 7.42
N THR A 33 -13.40 2.54 7.58
CA THR A 33 -13.48 3.15 8.90
C THR A 33 -14.40 2.34 9.81
N PRO A 34 -14.21 2.38 11.14
CA PRO A 34 -15.11 1.72 12.09
C PRO A 34 -16.55 2.16 11.91
N TYR A 35 -17.50 1.21 11.97
CA TYR A 35 -18.92 1.48 11.83
C TYR A 35 -19.72 0.76 12.93
N ILE A 36 -20.58 1.51 13.58
CA ILE A 36 -21.54 0.97 14.55
C ILE A 36 -22.92 0.97 13.92
N ASP A 37 -23.50 -0.21 13.80
CA ASP A 37 -24.85 -0.35 13.25
C ASP A 37 -25.86 0.41 14.11
N PRO A 38 -26.65 1.35 13.53
CA PRO A 38 -27.54 2.21 14.30
C PRO A 38 -28.71 1.48 14.95
N VAL A 39 -29.06 0.29 14.45
CA VAL A 39 -30.17 -0.53 14.97
C VAL A 39 -29.68 -1.44 16.09
N THR A 40 -28.65 -2.23 15.81
CA THR A 40 -28.15 -3.24 16.77
C THR A 40 -27.20 -2.65 17.82
N LYS A 41 -26.70 -1.43 17.61
CA LYS A 41 -25.66 -0.73 18.43
C LYS A 41 -24.36 -1.55 18.55
N LYS A 42 -24.13 -2.47 17.65
CA LYS A 42 -22.94 -3.31 17.58
C LYS A 42 -22.04 -2.93 16.41
N PRO A 43 -20.71 -3.15 16.52
CA PRO A 43 -19.81 -2.94 15.39
C PRO A 43 -20.11 -3.94 14.28
N LYS A 44 -20.03 -3.50 13.03
CA LYS A 44 -20.25 -4.32 11.85
C LYS A 44 -18.96 -4.41 11.04
N TYR A 45 -18.39 -5.60 10.97
CA TYR A 45 -17.11 -5.90 10.34
C TYR A 45 -17.21 -6.42 8.91
N TYR A 46 -18.40 -6.74 8.40
CA TYR A 46 -18.63 -7.35 7.09
C TYR A 46 -19.76 -6.64 6.32
N GLY A 47 -19.87 -6.95 5.04
CA GLY A 47 -20.93 -6.41 4.18
C GLY A 47 -20.82 -4.91 3.91
N ARG A 48 -19.63 -4.34 4.06
CA ARG A 48 -19.33 -2.93 3.84
C ARG A 48 -18.49 -2.75 2.58
N PHE A 49 -18.35 -1.54 2.07
CA PHE A 49 -17.66 -1.31 0.80
C PHE A 49 -17.07 0.09 0.70
N ASN A 50 -16.17 0.26 -0.29
CA ASN A 50 -15.62 1.55 -0.71
C ASN A 50 -16.34 2.00 -1.99
N GLN A 51 -16.83 3.25 -2.01
CA GLN A 51 -17.55 3.85 -3.14
C GLN A 51 -16.62 4.18 -4.32
N GLY A 52 -15.33 4.25 -4.09
CA GLY A 52 -14.32 4.53 -5.10
C GLY A 52 -13.24 5.49 -4.62
N VAL A 53 -12.31 5.79 -5.52
CA VAL A 53 -11.14 6.62 -5.23
C VAL A 53 -10.93 7.68 -6.30
N VAL A 54 -10.47 8.86 -5.88
CA VAL A 54 -9.88 9.89 -6.73
C VAL A 54 -8.49 10.18 -6.21
N THR A 55 -7.48 10.17 -7.09
CA THR A 55 -6.07 10.25 -6.69
C THR A 55 -5.48 11.60 -7.11
N ILE A 56 -4.97 12.35 -6.14
CA ILE A 56 -4.21 13.58 -6.37
C ILE A 56 -2.78 13.25 -6.81
N ASN A 57 -2.28 14.00 -7.81
CA ASN A 57 -0.88 13.96 -8.22
C ASN A 57 -0.09 15.04 -7.48
N LEU A 58 0.61 14.65 -6.40
CA LEU A 58 1.37 15.59 -5.57
C LEU A 58 2.54 16.22 -6.32
N VAL A 59 3.11 15.50 -7.30
CA VAL A 59 4.23 16.01 -8.13
C VAL A 59 3.75 17.17 -9.00
N ASP A 60 2.54 17.10 -9.56
CA ASP A 60 1.96 18.21 -10.35
C ASP A 60 1.76 19.47 -9.48
N VAL A 61 1.31 19.30 -8.25
CA VAL A 61 1.17 20.40 -7.28
C VAL A 61 2.52 21.07 -7.03
N ALA A 62 3.54 20.27 -6.70
CA ALA A 62 4.88 20.75 -6.41
C ALA A 62 5.49 21.48 -7.60
N LEU A 63 5.48 20.89 -8.80
CA LEU A 63 6.04 21.49 -10.00
C LEU A 63 5.30 22.77 -10.42
N SER A 64 3.97 22.82 -10.26
CA SER A 64 3.17 23.99 -10.54
C SER A 64 3.46 25.16 -9.61
N SER A 65 3.94 24.89 -8.38
CA SER A 65 4.31 25.94 -7.43
C SER A 65 5.64 26.63 -7.75
N GLY A 66 6.53 25.98 -8.51
CA GLY A 66 7.87 26.50 -8.81
C GLY A 66 8.75 26.63 -7.56
N LYS A 67 8.57 25.78 -6.56
CA LYS A 67 9.23 25.79 -5.24
C LYS A 67 8.82 26.93 -4.30
N ASP A 68 7.82 27.71 -4.66
CA ASP A 68 7.23 28.70 -3.74
C ASP A 68 6.26 27.98 -2.79
N LEU A 69 6.57 28.01 -1.49
CA LEU A 69 5.79 27.30 -0.47
C LEU A 69 4.37 27.85 -0.31
N LYS A 70 4.18 29.18 -0.38
CA LYS A 70 2.84 29.79 -0.29
C LYS A 70 1.98 29.39 -1.49
N LYS A 71 2.59 29.41 -2.69
CA LYS A 71 1.94 28.99 -3.91
C LYS A 71 1.65 27.49 -3.91
N PHE A 72 2.53 26.67 -3.31
CA PHE A 72 2.30 25.23 -3.14
C PHE A 72 1.01 24.96 -2.37
N TRP A 73 0.86 25.53 -1.18
CA TRP A 73 -0.32 25.32 -0.34
C TRP A 73 -1.59 25.81 -1.01
N LYS A 74 -1.55 26.94 -1.70
CA LYS A 74 -2.69 27.46 -2.46
C LYS A 74 -3.11 26.48 -3.57
N ILE A 75 -2.18 26.01 -4.40
CA ILE A 75 -2.46 25.05 -5.48
C ILE A 75 -2.93 23.72 -4.88
N TYR A 76 -2.34 23.31 -3.77
CA TYR A 76 -2.71 22.08 -3.08
C TYR A 76 -4.17 22.11 -2.64
N ASP A 77 -4.61 23.19 -1.98
CA ASP A 77 -6.02 23.38 -1.60
C ASP A 77 -6.95 23.37 -2.84
N GLU A 78 -6.59 24.07 -3.90
CA GLU A 78 -7.35 24.07 -5.18
C GLU A 78 -7.48 22.64 -5.76
N ARG A 79 -6.43 21.82 -5.71
CA ARG A 79 -6.46 20.44 -6.20
C ARG A 79 -7.25 19.50 -5.27
N LEU A 80 -7.18 19.70 -3.96
CA LEU A 80 -8.01 18.95 -3.01
C LEU A 80 -9.50 19.22 -3.24
N GLU A 81 -9.90 20.48 -3.46
CA GLU A 81 -11.28 20.83 -3.82
C GLU A 81 -11.73 20.20 -5.15
N LEU A 82 -10.86 20.12 -6.13
CA LEU A 82 -11.17 19.40 -7.38
C LEU A 82 -11.34 17.88 -7.16
N CYS A 83 -10.51 17.28 -6.31
CA CYS A 83 -10.66 15.89 -5.91
C CYS A 83 -11.98 15.67 -5.17
N HIS A 84 -12.34 16.55 -4.25
CA HIS A 84 -13.60 16.53 -3.53
C HIS A 84 -14.80 16.53 -4.47
N LYS A 85 -14.86 17.49 -5.40
CA LYS A 85 -15.92 17.53 -6.43
C LYS A 85 -16.00 16.24 -7.25
N ALA A 86 -14.86 15.68 -7.61
CA ALA A 86 -14.84 14.42 -8.36
C ALA A 86 -15.34 13.23 -7.51
N LEU A 87 -15.04 13.21 -6.19
CA LEU A 87 -15.58 12.23 -5.26
C LEU A 87 -17.09 12.39 -5.08
N GLN A 88 -17.59 13.63 -4.95
CA GLN A 88 -19.03 13.93 -4.90
C GLN A 88 -19.76 13.41 -6.16
N VAL A 89 -19.23 13.64 -7.36
CA VAL A 89 -19.82 13.11 -8.61
C VAL A 89 -19.88 11.58 -8.60
N ARG A 90 -18.89 10.90 -8.05
CA ARG A 90 -18.92 9.42 -7.89
C ARG A 90 -20.02 9.00 -6.92
N HIS A 91 -20.10 9.66 -5.77
CA HIS A 91 -21.14 9.43 -4.77
C HIS A 91 -22.54 9.61 -5.34
N GLU A 92 -22.80 10.74 -6.00
CA GLU A 92 -24.10 11.06 -6.62
C GLU A 92 -24.53 10.03 -7.67
N ARG A 93 -23.59 9.47 -8.42
CA ARG A 93 -23.88 8.41 -9.40
C ARG A 93 -24.34 7.13 -8.70
N LEU A 94 -23.69 6.76 -7.59
CA LEU A 94 -24.07 5.60 -6.79
C LEU A 94 -25.40 5.84 -6.06
N ALA A 95 -25.65 7.06 -5.59
CA ALA A 95 -26.89 7.43 -4.89
C ALA A 95 -28.16 7.17 -5.70
N LYS A 96 -28.04 7.17 -7.03
CA LYS A 96 -29.15 6.87 -7.97
C LYS A 96 -29.33 5.37 -8.25
N ALA A 97 -28.47 4.52 -7.73
CA ALA A 97 -28.48 3.10 -8.01
C ALA A 97 -29.51 2.36 -7.14
N THR A 98 -30.06 1.29 -7.72
CA THR A 98 -30.93 0.36 -7.00
C THR A 98 -30.24 -0.99 -6.81
N SER A 99 -30.77 -1.81 -5.92
CA SER A 99 -30.26 -3.15 -5.63
C SER A 99 -30.21 -4.08 -6.85
N ASP A 100 -30.94 -3.75 -7.92
CA ASP A 100 -31.00 -4.54 -9.15
C ASP A 100 -29.74 -4.41 -10.03
N ILE A 101 -28.93 -3.36 -9.85
CA ILE A 101 -27.70 -3.16 -10.62
C ILE A 101 -26.71 -4.32 -10.45
N ALA A 102 -26.61 -4.84 -9.22
CA ALA A 102 -25.72 -5.95 -8.88
C ALA A 102 -26.36 -6.79 -7.76
N PRO A 103 -27.31 -7.68 -8.08
CA PRO A 103 -28.07 -8.42 -7.08
C PRO A 103 -27.20 -9.19 -6.08
N ILE A 104 -26.10 -9.79 -6.52
CA ILE A 104 -25.17 -10.51 -5.63
C ILE A 104 -24.63 -9.60 -4.53
N LEU A 105 -24.32 -8.34 -4.87
CA LEU A 105 -23.77 -7.38 -3.92
C LEU A 105 -24.85 -6.86 -2.96
N TRP A 106 -26.01 -6.51 -3.51
CA TRP A 106 -27.00 -5.72 -2.78
C TRP A 106 -28.18 -6.51 -2.22
N GLN A 107 -28.60 -7.61 -2.89
CA GLN A 107 -29.76 -8.41 -2.48
C GLN A 107 -29.34 -9.71 -1.77
N HIS A 108 -28.26 -10.36 -2.19
CA HIS A 108 -27.86 -11.69 -1.72
C HIS A 108 -26.76 -11.70 -0.66
N GLY A 109 -26.34 -10.55 -0.17
CA GLY A 109 -25.60 -10.43 1.10
C GLY A 109 -24.12 -10.23 1.01
N ALA A 110 -23.52 -9.97 -0.18
CA ALA A 110 -22.11 -9.61 -0.22
C ALA A 110 -21.86 -8.25 0.46
N PHE A 111 -22.68 -7.23 0.17
CA PHE A 111 -22.65 -5.94 0.86
C PHE A 111 -23.90 -5.71 1.72
N ALA A 112 -25.07 -6.09 1.25
CA ALA A 112 -26.33 -5.90 1.94
C ALA A 112 -27.33 -7.00 1.58
N ARG A 113 -28.50 -6.98 2.22
CA ARG A 113 -29.66 -7.83 1.91
C ARG A 113 -30.89 -6.95 1.68
N LEU A 114 -30.78 -6.07 0.67
CA LEU A 114 -31.87 -5.18 0.30
C LEU A 114 -32.95 -5.92 -0.50
N PRO A 115 -34.21 -5.52 -0.39
CA PRO A 115 -35.26 -5.97 -1.31
C PRO A 115 -34.92 -5.62 -2.76
N LYS A 116 -35.50 -6.37 -3.71
CA LYS A 116 -35.38 -6.07 -5.14
C LYS A 116 -35.91 -4.66 -5.43
N GLY A 117 -35.18 -3.88 -6.22
CA GLY A 117 -35.52 -2.51 -6.59
C GLY A 117 -35.28 -1.46 -5.50
N ALA A 118 -34.86 -1.85 -4.31
CA ALA A 118 -34.59 -0.89 -3.23
C ALA A 118 -33.38 0.01 -3.55
N SER A 119 -33.43 1.27 -3.13
CA SER A 119 -32.32 2.20 -3.26
C SER A 119 -31.14 1.79 -2.38
N ILE A 120 -29.90 1.92 -2.91
CA ILE A 120 -28.67 1.75 -2.12
C ILE A 120 -28.24 3.01 -1.38
N HIS A 121 -28.89 4.15 -1.64
CA HIS A 121 -28.55 5.45 -1.08
C HIS A 121 -28.33 5.45 0.44
N PRO A 122 -29.15 4.81 1.28
CA PRO A 122 -28.92 4.78 2.73
C PRO A 122 -27.59 4.14 3.15
N LEU A 123 -26.99 3.29 2.30
CA LEU A 123 -25.71 2.63 2.57
C LEU A 123 -24.50 3.50 2.19
N LEU A 124 -24.72 4.68 1.62
CA LEU A 124 -23.66 5.59 1.21
C LEU A 124 -23.30 6.61 2.30
N HIS A 125 -24.08 6.66 3.38
CA HIS A 125 -23.95 7.60 4.49
C HIS A 125 -23.74 6.90 5.83
N GLY A 126 -23.54 7.69 6.89
CA GLY A 126 -23.44 7.19 8.27
C GLY A 126 -22.29 6.24 8.51
N GLY A 127 -21.26 6.24 7.67
CA GLY A 127 -20.08 5.37 7.81
C GLY A 127 -20.27 3.93 7.36
N TYR A 128 -21.41 3.54 6.78
CA TYR A 128 -21.59 2.18 6.24
C TYR A 128 -20.65 1.88 5.08
N SER A 129 -20.35 2.85 4.26
CA SER A 129 -19.35 2.81 3.20
C SER A 129 -18.39 3.98 3.31
N THR A 130 -17.22 3.85 2.69
CA THR A 130 -16.19 4.90 2.61
C THR A 130 -16.03 5.38 1.18
N ILE A 131 -15.48 6.58 1.01
CA ILE A 131 -15.00 7.09 -0.26
C ILE A 131 -13.60 7.65 -0.07
N SER A 132 -12.69 7.42 -1.02
CA SER A 132 -11.27 7.58 -0.75
C SER A 132 -10.62 8.71 -1.55
N LEU A 133 -9.89 9.57 -0.84
CA LEU A 133 -8.93 10.50 -1.41
C LEU A 133 -7.57 9.79 -1.50
N GLY A 134 -7.18 9.37 -2.70
CA GLY A 134 -5.88 8.77 -2.96
C GLY A 134 -4.81 9.80 -3.28
N TYR A 135 -3.55 9.41 -3.20
CA TYR A 135 -2.41 10.26 -3.55
C TYR A 135 -1.27 9.46 -4.17
N ALA A 136 -0.39 10.17 -4.92
CA ALA A 136 0.78 9.59 -5.58
C ALA A 136 1.92 10.59 -5.64
N GLY A 137 3.16 10.09 -5.64
CA GLY A 137 4.35 10.89 -5.85
C GLY A 137 4.74 11.75 -4.64
N LEU A 138 4.55 11.26 -3.43
CA LEU A 138 4.96 11.98 -2.21
C LEU A 138 6.47 12.23 -2.21
N TYR A 139 7.27 11.22 -2.59
CA TYR A 139 8.72 11.34 -2.69
C TYR A 139 9.15 12.47 -3.61
N GLU A 140 8.69 12.47 -4.86
CA GLU A 140 9.07 13.47 -5.86
C GLU A 140 8.58 14.87 -5.47
N CYS A 141 7.40 14.95 -4.87
CA CYS A 141 6.84 16.20 -4.35
C CYS A 141 7.77 16.81 -3.27
N VAL A 142 8.09 16.03 -2.26
CA VAL A 142 8.94 16.46 -1.15
C VAL A 142 10.34 16.82 -1.65
N LYS A 143 10.93 15.97 -2.49
CA LYS A 143 12.25 16.19 -3.05
C LYS A 143 12.34 17.47 -3.90
N TYR A 144 11.31 17.75 -4.68
CA TYR A 144 11.27 18.98 -5.45
C TYR A 144 11.16 20.22 -4.56
N MET A 145 10.31 20.18 -3.55
CA MET A 145 10.06 21.33 -2.67
C MET A 145 11.18 21.60 -1.69
N THR A 146 11.77 20.56 -1.09
CA THR A 146 12.74 20.68 0.00
C THR A 146 14.19 20.37 -0.40
N GLY A 147 14.39 19.72 -1.54
CA GLY A 147 15.69 19.16 -1.96
C GLY A 147 16.08 17.87 -1.22
N LYS A 148 15.24 17.39 -0.31
CA LYS A 148 15.45 16.19 0.51
C LYS A 148 14.41 15.12 0.23
N SER A 149 14.74 13.85 0.50
CA SER A 149 13.74 12.77 0.47
C SER A 149 12.83 12.84 1.71
N HIS A 150 11.63 12.27 1.62
CA HIS A 150 10.78 12.04 2.80
C HIS A 150 11.33 10.91 3.69
N THR A 151 12.33 10.18 3.21
CA THR A 151 13.09 9.18 3.98
C THR A 151 14.17 9.82 4.86
N ASP A 152 14.58 11.06 4.54
CA ASP A 152 15.52 11.82 5.36
C ASP A 152 14.83 12.30 6.65
N ASN A 153 15.35 11.92 7.79
CA ASN A 153 14.89 12.45 9.08
C ASN A 153 15.10 13.98 9.13
N GLY A 154 14.02 14.72 9.40
CA GLY A 154 14.01 16.18 9.45
C GLY A 154 13.16 16.81 8.35
N ASN A 155 13.67 17.86 7.70
CA ASN A 155 12.87 18.75 6.84
C ASN A 155 12.07 18.05 5.72
N GLY A 156 12.62 17.00 5.10
CA GLY A 156 11.90 16.23 4.08
C GLY A 156 10.74 15.45 4.67
N LYS A 157 10.96 14.73 5.76
CA LYS A 157 9.93 13.96 6.46
C LYS A 157 8.86 14.86 7.07
N ASP A 158 9.27 15.97 7.69
CA ASP A 158 8.33 16.90 8.32
C ASP A 158 7.37 17.49 7.30
N PHE A 159 7.88 17.92 6.14
CA PHE A 159 7.05 18.42 5.05
C PHE A 159 6.10 17.33 4.49
N ALA A 160 6.58 16.10 4.35
CA ALA A 160 5.74 14.98 3.93
C ALA A 160 4.57 14.73 4.91
N ILE A 161 4.86 14.76 6.22
CA ILE A 161 3.84 14.60 7.26
C ILE A 161 2.83 15.75 7.23
N GLU A 162 3.27 16.99 7.01
CA GLU A 162 2.40 18.16 6.87
C GLU A 162 1.44 18.02 5.69
N VAL A 163 1.95 17.60 4.52
CA VAL A 163 1.14 17.29 3.34
C VAL A 163 0.07 16.23 3.66
N MET A 164 0.45 15.16 4.34
CA MET A 164 -0.47 14.07 4.70
C MET A 164 -1.52 14.50 5.74
N LYS A 165 -1.12 15.30 6.74
CA LYS A 165 -2.04 15.84 7.75
C LYS A 165 -3.10 16.73 7.11
N LYS A 166 -2.72 17.58 6.16
CA LYS A 166 -3.65 18.45 5.44
C LYS A 166 -4.73 17.67 4.67
N MET A 167 -4.38 16.54 4.05
CA MET A 167 -5.37 15.66 3.41
C MET A 167 -6.36 15.08 4.43
N ASN A 168 -5.86 14.63 5.58
CA ASN A 168 -6.72 14.09 6.63
C ASN A 168 -7.67 15.16 7.22
N GLU A 169 -7.17 16.38 7.44
CA GLU A 169 -7.98 17.51 7.86
C GLU A 169 -9.12 17.79 6.88
N LYS A 170 -8.82 17.84 5.58
CA LYS A 170 -9.83 18.03 4.54
C LYS A 170 -10.85 16.89 4.49
N CYS A 171 -10.42 15.65 4.58
CA CYS A 171 -11.33 14.50 4.65
C CYS A 171 -12.26 14.59 5.87
N ALA A 172 -11.75 15.04 7.02
CA ALA A 172 -12.55 15.23 8.24
C ALA A 172 -13.58 16.36 8.08
N GLU A 173 -13.18 17.52 7.52
CA GLU A 173 -14.07 18.64 7.19
C GLU A 173 -15.23 18.20 6.27
N TRP A 174 -14.92 17.48 5.18
CA TRP A 174 -15.94 17.01 4.23
C TRP A 174 -16.87 15.97 4.85
N LYS A 175 -16.32 15.06 5.66
CA LYS A 175 -17.11 14.06 6.38
C LYS A 175 -18.12 14.68 7.33
N GLU A 176 -17.71 15.70 8.10
CA GLU A 176 -18.59 16.41 9.01
C GLU A 176 -19.70 17.19 8.27
N ALA A 177 -19.35 17.79 7.13
CA ALA A 177 -20.29 18.59 6.34
C ALA A 177 -21.34 17.76 5.58
N GLU A 178 -21.01 16.54 5.15
CA GLU A 178 -21.80 15.79 4.16
C GLU A 178 -22.31 14.42 4.66
N ASP A 179 -21.91 13.98 5.85
CA ASP A 179 -22.19 12.62 6.36
C ASP A 179 -21.71 11.50 5.40
N ILE A 180 -20.66 11.79 4.64
CA ILE A 180 -19.99 10.82 3.74
C ILE A 180 -18.62 10.50 4.34
N ASP A 181 -18.27 9.22 4.41
CA ASP A 181 -17.07 8.78 5.10
C ASP A 181 -15.81 8.89 4.21
N TYR A 182 -15.33 10.12 4.04
CA TYR A 182 -14.09 10.42 3.33
C TYR A 182 -12.86 9.93 4.09
N SER A 183 -11.91 9.32 3.39
CA SER A 183 -10.70 8.79 4.02
C SER A 183 -9.49 8.87 3.09
N VAL A 184 -8.33 9.22 3.65
CA VAL A 184 -7.05 9.24 2.91
C VAL A 184 -6.59 7.80 2.62
N TYR A 185 -6.20 7.54 1.39
CA TYR A 185 -5.90 6.22 0.89
C TYR A 185 -4.57 6.17 0.13
N GLY A 186 -3.65 5.32 0.58
CA GLY A 186 -2.43 4.99 -0.16
C GLY A 186 -2.77 4.19 -1.42
N THR A 187 -3.18 4.87 -2.47
CA THR A 187 -3.80 4.28 -3.67
C THR A 187 -2.94 3.21 -4.32
N PRO A 188 -3.50 2.02 -4.68
CA PRO A 188 -2.82 1.03 -5.50
C PRO A 188 -2.81 1.49 -6.96
N ILE A 189 -1.90 2.38 -7.30
CA ILE A 189 -1.83 2.98 -8.63
C ILE A 189 -1.03 2.11 -9.60
N GLU A 190 -1.71 1.20 -10.29
CA GLU A 190 -1.09 0.26 -11.23
C GLU A 190 -0.50 0.95 -12.47
N SER A 191 -1.37 1.45 -13.34
CA SER A 191 -0.97 2.16 -14.56
C SER A 191 -0.89 3.66 -14.37
N THR A 192 -1.41 4.19 -13.26
CA THR A 192 -1.53 5.64 -13.04
C THR A 192 -0.19 6.28 -12.76
N THR A 193 0.76 5.58 -12.11
CA THR A 193 2.14 6.07 -11.92
C THR A 193 2.82 6.36 -13.25
N TYR A 194 2.63 5.49 -14.25
CA TYR A 194 3.13 5.68 -15.61
C TYR A 194 2.40 6.82 -16.34
N LYS A 195 1.06 6.86 -16.26
CA LYS A 195 0.27 7.94 -16.88
C LYS A 195 0.65 9.30 -16.29
N PHE A 196 0.78 9.39 -14.98
CA PHE A 196 1.19 10.62 -14.30
C PHE A 196 2.59 11.05 -14.72
N ALA A 197 3.56 10.14 -14.76
CA ALA A 197 4.91 10.43 -15.25
C ALA A 197 4.90 11.01 -16.66
N LYS A 198 4.15 10.39 -17.60
CA LYS A 198 4.02 10.90 -18.97
C LYS A 198 3.37 12.28 -19.04
N CYS A 199 2.33 12.52 -18.26
CA CYS A 199 1.67 13.83 -18.19
C CYS A 199 2.62 14.90 -17.62
N LEU A 200 3.37 14.57 -16.58
CA LEU A 200 4.35 15.47 -15.97
C LEU A 200 5.47 15.79 -16.96
N GLN A 201 6.02 14.79 -17.64
CA GLN A 201 7.06 15.00 -18.67
C GLN A 201 6.56 15.88 -19.82
N LYS A 202 5.31 15.67 -20.27
CA LYS A 202 4.70 16.51 -21.32
C LYS A 202 4.54 17.96 -20.88
N ARG A 203 4.19 18.18 -19.62
CA ARG A 203 3.88 19.51 -19.06
C ARG A 203 5.10 20.28 -18.60
N PHE A 204 6.05 19.62 -17.96
CA PHE A 204 7.18 20.24 -17.27
C PHE A 204 8.56 19.81 -17.81
N GLY A 205 8.59 18.89 -18.78
CA GLY A 205 9.84 18.29 -19.25
C GLY A 205 10.41 17.24 -18.33
N LYS A 206 11.61 16.76 -18.64
CA LYS A 206 12.38 15.82 -17.80
C LYS A 206 13.24 16.58 -16.80
N ILE A 207 12.93 16.43 -15.54
CA ILE A 207 13.67 17.02 -14.41
C ILE A 207 14.35 15.88 -13.67
N LYS A 208 15.70 15.92 -13.57
CA LYS A 208 16.51 14.87 -12.96
C LYS A 208 16.07 14.56 -11.53
N GLY A 209 15.78 13.28 -11.27
CA GLY A 209 15.35 12.76 -9.97
C GLY A 209 13.90 13.13 -9.58
N ILE A 210 13.11 13.73 -10.51
CA ILE A 210 11.70 14.08 -10.28
C ILE A 210 10.80 13.51 -11.39
N THR A 211 11.08 13.84 -12.67
CA THR A 211 10.25 13.42 -13.80
C THR A 211 11.03 12.68 -14.89
N ASP A 212 12.27 12.31 -14.64
CA ASP A 212 13.16 11.65 -15.59
C ASP A 212 12.88 10.15 -15.80
N LYS A 213 12.15 9.53 -14.84
CA LYS A 213 11.72 8.14 -14.93
C LYS A 213 10.36 7.98 -15.64
N ASN A 214 10.06 6.78 -16.12
CA ASN A 214 8.76 6.47 -16.73
C ASN A 214 7.64 6.21 -15.70
N TYR A 215 7.91 6.40 -14.42
CA TYR A 215 6.97 6.26 -13.33
C TYR A 215 7.23 7.33 -12.26
N ILE A 216 6.27 7.56 -11.38
CA ILE A 216 6.43 8.27 -10.11
C ILE A 216 6.23 7.29 -8.95
N THR A 217 6.77 7.62 -7.80
CA THR A 217 6.65 6.77 -6.61
C THR A 217 5.19 6.58 -6.20
N ASN A 218 4.84 5.35 -5.84
CA ASN A 218 3.50 5.01 -5.40
C ASN A 218 3.27 5.55 -3.98
N SER A 219 2.21 6.34 -3.80
CA SER A 219 1.78 6.89 -2.51
C SER A 219 2.94 7.40 -1.64
N TYR A 220 3.13 6.86 -0.45
CA TYR A 220 4.16 7.23 0.55
C TYR A 220 5.41 6.34 0.51
N HIS A 221 5.46 5.34 -0.36
CA HIS A 221 6.53 4.34 -0.32
C HIS A 221 7.92 4.95 -0.42
N VAL A 222 8.88 4.34 0.25
CA VAL A 222 10.29 4.54 -0.04
C VAL A 222 10.52 4.21 -1.52
N PRO A 223 11.24 5.05 -2.29
CA PRO A 223 11.53 4.74 -3.68
C PRO A 223 12.18 3.38 -3.83
N VAL A 224 11.73 2.62 -4.82
CA VAL A 224 12.16 1.22 -5.01
C VAL A 224 13.66 1.04 -5.27
N PHE A 225 14.35 2.11 -5.67
CA PHE A 225 15.80 2.16 -5.94
C PHE A 225 16.62 2.66 -4.74
N GLU A 226 15.99 3.01 -3.62
CA GLU A 226 16.67 3.51 -2.44
C GLU A 226 17.14 2.35 -1.57
N GLU A 227 18.44 2.28 -1.30
CA GLU A 227 19.05 1.28 -0.44
C GLU A 227 18.63 1.53 1.01
N ILE A 228 17.82 0.63 1.55
CA ILE A 228 17.30 0.68 2.92
C ILE A 228 17.01 -0.74 3.39
N ASP A 229 17.33 -1.05 4.64
CA ASP A 229 16.98 -2.33 5.24
C ASP A 229 15.47 -2.45 5.53
N ALA A 230 14.99 -3.69 5.64
CA ALA A 230 13.57 -3.98 5.81
C ALA A 230 12.96 -3.32 7.06
N PHE A 231 13.68 -3.33 8.18
CA PHE A 231 13.17 -2.82 9.45
C PHE A 231 13.08 -1.30 9.46
N SER A 232 14.12 -0.62 8.97
CA SER A 232 14.15 0.84 8.80
C SER A 232 13.06 1.31 7.85
N LYS A 233 12.88 0.60 6.72
CA LYS A 233 11.81 0.88 5.76
C LYS A 233 10.43 0.73 6.38
N LEU A 234 10.15 -0.40 7.04
CA LEU A 234 8.86 -0.66 7.66
C LEU A 234 8.56 0.34 8.79
N LYS A 235 9.57 0.70 9.59
CA LYS A 235 9.43 1.71 10.64
C LYS A 235 9.06 3.07 10.09
N LEU A 236 9.76 3.52 9.05
CA LEU A 236 9.45 4.78 8.37
C LEU A 236 8.05 4.76 7.76
N GLU A 237 7.74 3.75 6.97
CA GLU A 237 6.45 3.64 6.27
C GLU A 237 5.27 3.46 7.22
N SER A 238 5.49 2.92 8.43
CA SER A 238 4.43 2.78 9.44
C SER A 238 3.82 4.12 9.86
N GLU A 239 4.60 5.18 9.87
CA GLU A 239 4.11 6.52 10.21
C GLU A 239 3.15 7.05 9.13
N PHE A 240 3.48 6.82 7.86
CA PHE A 240 2.65 7.22 6.72
C PHE A 240 1.41 6.33 6.56
N GLN A 241 1.49 5.05 6.92
CA GLN A 241 0.31 4.18 6.96
C GLN A 241 -0.74 4.70 7.93
N ARG A 242 -0.32 5.17 9.12
CA ARG A 242 -1.23 5.78 10.11
C ARG A 242 -1.92 7.04 9.58
N LEU A 243 -1.26 7.75 8.66
CA LEU A 243 -1.82 8.91 7.96
C LEU A 243 -2.64 8.55 6.70
N SER A 244 -2.81 7.26 6.44
CA SER A 244 -3.60 6.71 5.34
C SER A 244 -4.69 5.76 5.86
N PRO A 245 -5.63 6.23 6.70
CA PRO A 245 -6.61 5.39 7.39
C PRO A 245 -7.58 4.68 6.44
N GLY A 246 -7.75 5.14 5.21
CA GLY A 246 -8.56 4.48 4.18
C GLY A 246 -7.90 3.27 3.54
N GLY A 247 -6.64 3.04 3.85
CA GLY A 247 -5.91 1.86 3.41
C GLY A 247 -4.48 2.16 2.95
N ALA A 248 -3.61 1.22 3.21
CA ALA A 248 -2.20 1.28 2.84
C ALA A 248 -1.60 -0.12 2.90
N ILE A 249 -0.48 -0.33 2.22
CA ILE A 249 0.32 -1.55 2.27
C ILE A 249 1.78 -1.19 2.08
N SER A 250 2.67 -1.91 2.73
CA SER A 250 4.12 -1.80 2.52
C SER A 250 4.68 -3.11 1.98
N TYR A 251 5.77 -3.04 1.24
CA TYR A 251 6.41 -4.20 0.63
C TYR A 251 7.86 -4.32 1.09
N VAL A 252 8.26 -5.54 1.41
CA VAL A 252 9.65 -5.90 1.65
C VAL A 252 10.12 -6.80 0.52
N GLU A 253 11.05 -6.32 -0.30
CA GLU A 253 11.67 -7.12 -1.35
C GLU A 253 12.71 -8.05 -0.72
N THR A 254 12.50 -9.36 -0.86
CA THR A 254 13.36 -10.38 -0.25
C THR A 254 13.93 -11.32 -1.30
N PRO A 255 15.14 -11.86 -1.07
CA PRO A 255 15.63 -13.02 -1.83
C PRO A 255 14.81 -14.27 -1.46
N ASN A 256 15.19 -15.42 -2.01
CA ASN A 256 14.64 -16.70 -1.56
C ASN A 256 15.13 -17.00 -0.13
N LEU A 257 14.21 -16.97 0.83
CA LEU A 257 14.48 -17.15 2.27
C LEU A 257 14.19 -18.59 2.76
N GLN A 258 14.07 -19.58 1.87
CA GLN A 258 13.78 -20.97 2.26
C GLN A 258 14.77 -21.51 3.31
N ASN A 259 16.02 -21.11 3.24
CA ASN A 259 17.08 -21.52 4.15
C ASN A 259 17.32 -20.55 5.32
N ASN A 260 16.50 -19.52 5.44
CA ASN A 260 16.60 -18.50 6.50
C ASN A 260 15.21 -18.14 7.04
N LEU A 261 14.53 -19.08 7.64
CA LEU A 261 13.18 -18.90 8.16
C LEU A 261 13.14 -18.00 9.41
N GLU A 262 14.25 -17.91 10.13
CA GLU A 262 14.36 -17.05 11.33
C GLU A 262 14.17 -15.57 10.93
N VAL A 263 14.80 -15.12 9.88
CA VAL A 263 14.62 -13.75 9.37
C VAL A 263 13.17 -13.48 8.98
N VAL A 264 12.48 -14.47 8.39
CA VAL A 264 11.06 -14.33 8.05
C VAL A 264 10.23 -14.12 9.33
N LEU A 265 10.49 -14.90 10.39
CA LEU A 265 9.78 -14.77 11.67
C LEU A 265 10.06 -13.41 12.32
N GLN A 266 11.29 -12.92 12.28
CA GLN A 266 11.66 -11.60 12.82
C GLN A 266 10.94 -10.48 12.08
N ILE A 267 10.87 -10.53 10.74
CA ILE A 267 10.13 -9.56 9.95
C ILE A 267 8.64 -9.62 10.28
N MET A 268 8.06 -10.82 10.35
CA MET A 268 6.65 -11.01 10.72
C MET A 268 6.34 -10.44 12.09
N LYS A 269 7.23 -10.65 13.08
CA LYS A 269 7.10 -10.06 14.41
C LYS A 269 7.18 -8.53 14.33
N PHE A 270 8.13 -7.99 13.59
CA PHE A 270 8.26 -6.54 13.41
C PHE A 270 7.02 -5.92 12.75
N ILE A 271 6.48 -6.58 11.72
CA ILE A 271 5.22 -6.17 11.06
C ILE A 271 4.10 -6.14 12.10
N TYR A 272 3.95 -7.21 12.88
CA TYR A 272 2.93 -7.30 13.93
C TYR A 272 3.02 -6.15 14.94
N ASP A 273 4.23 -5.80 15.37
CA ASP A 273 4.45 -4.79 16.41
C ASP A 273 4.37 -3.34 15.92
N ASN A 274 4.63 -3.07 14.63
CA ASN A 274 4.94 -1.71 14.16
C ASN A 274 4.08 -1.19 13.01
N ILE A 275 3.60 -2.02 12.10
CA ILE A 275 2.96 -1.57 10.87
C ILE A 275 1.63 -2.28 10.63
N MET A 276 0.65 -1.57 10.07
CA MET A 276 -0.70 -2.11 9.90
C MET A 276 -0.77 -3.25 8.90
N TYR A 277 -0.13 -3.07 7.74
CA TYR A 277 -0.18 -4.05 6.66
C TYR A 277 1.11 -4.03 5.85
N ALA A 278 1.77 -5.17 5.78
CA ALA A 278 2.94 -5.36 4.95
C ALA A 278 2.97 -6.77 4.35
N GLU A 279 3.64 -6.89 3.21
CA GLU A 279 3.80 -8.14 2.49
C GLU A 279 5.26 -8.34 2.06
N LEU A 280 5.68 -9.61 2.04
CA LEU A 280 6.98 -10.01 1.53
C LEU A 280 6.88 -10.29 0.03
N ASN A 281 7.79 -9.72 -0.74
CA ASN A 281 7.95 -9.97 -2.17
C ASN A 281 9.17 -10.85 -2.40
N THR A 282 8.95 -12.02 -2.96
CA THR A 282 10.03 -12.88 -3.45
C THR A 282 9.92 -13.03 -4.96
N LYS A 283 11.05 -13.34 -5.61
CA LYS A 283 11.12 -13.55 -7.05
C LYS A 283 11.26 -15.04 -7.32
N SER A 284 10.21 -15.67 -7.83
CA SER A 284 10.13 -17.11 -8.14
C SER A 284 9.62 -17.29 -9.56
N ASP A 285 10.46 -16.97 -10.54
CA ASP A 285 10.13 -17.09 -11.95
C ASP A 285 10.63 -18.41 -12.51
N TYR A 286 10.11 -18.79 -13.69
CA TYR A 286 10.46 -20.01 -14.37
C TYR A 286 10.58 -19.80 -15.88
N CYS A 287 11.65 -20.31 -16.47
CA CYS A 287 11.82 -20.36 -17.92
C CYS A 287 11.49 -21.77 -18.44
N GLN A 288 10.40 -21.90 -19.20
CA GLN A 288 9.98 -23.20 -19.76
C GLN A 288 10.98 -23.76 -20.78
N LYS A 289 11.78 -22.91 -21.44
CA LYS A 289 12.72 -23.32 -22.46
C LYS A 289 13.93 -24.09 -21.91
N CYS A 290 14.43 -23.70 -20.74
CA CYS A 290 15.65 -24.29 -20.18
C CYS A 290 15.50 -24.85 -18.75
N GLY A 291 14.30 -24.78 -18.17
CA GLY A 291 14.03 -25.23 -16.81
C GLY A 291 14.59 -24.32 -15.70
N TYR A 292 15.10 -23.13 -16.03
CA TYR A 292 15.64 -22.20 -15.02
C TYR A 292 14.54 -21.77 -14.05
N THR A 293 14.82 -21.90 -12.77
CA THR A 293 14.00 -21.41 -11.67
C THR A 293 14.79 -20.33 -10.93
N GLY A 294 14.24 -19.13 -10.81
CA GLY A 294 14.90 -17.98 -10.20
C GLY A 294 14.36 -16.69 -10.77
N GLU A 295 15.12 -15.60 -10.65
CA GLU A 295 14.72 -14.31 -11.17
C GLU A 295 14.94 -14.21 -12.70
N ILE A 296 13.86 -13.96 -13.45
CA ILE A 296 13.93 -13.51 -14.84
C ILE A 296 14.24 -12.02 -14.85
N LEU A 297 15.25 -11.63 -15.60
CA LEU A 297 15.81 -10.28 -15.57
C LEU A 297 15.19 -9.34 -16.63
N ILE A 298 15.40 -8.05 -16.43
CA ILE A 298 14.98 -6.98 -17.35
C ILE A 298 16.23 -6.22 -17.82
N ASP A 299 16.42 -6.12 -19.14
CA ASP A 299 17.55 -5.41 -19.73
C ASP A 299 17.35 -3.88 -19.77
N ASP A 300 18.32 -3.16 -20.38
CA ASP A 300 18.27 -1.69 -20.46
C ASP A 300 17.20 -1.17 -21.43
N ASN A 301 16.71 -2.02 -22.34
CA ASN A 301 15.60 -1.71 -23.23
C ASN A 301 14.23 -1.98 -22.59
N LEU A 302 14.20 -2.42 -21.31
CA LEU A 302 13.01 -2.83 -20.57
C LEU A 302 12.36 -4.10 -21.15
N GLU A 303 13.18 -5.01 -21.69
CA GLU A 303 12.74 -6.30 -22.21
C GLU A 303 13.16 -7.44 -21.25
N TRP A 304 12.24 -8.37 -21.04
CA TRP A 304 12.46 -9.52 -20.17
C TRP A 304 13.32 -10.58 -20.84
N TYR A 305 14.22 -11.21 -20.08
CA TYR A 305 15.05 -12.31 -20.57
C TYR A 305 15.45 -13.30 -19.48
N CYS A 306 15.59 -14.57 -19.86
CA CYS A 306 16.13 -15.60 -18.97
C CYS A 306 17.66 -15.45 -18.84
N PRO A 307 18.21 -15.29 -17.62
CA PRO A 307 19.66 -15.15 -17.44
C PRO A 307 20.46 -16.41 -17.81
N ASN A 308 19.81 -17.59 -17.82
CA ASN A 308 20.48 -18.86 -18.12
C ASN A 308 20.59 -19.15 -19.63
N CYS A 309 19.53 -18.89 -20.40
CA CYS A 309 19.50 -19.26 -21.82
C CYS A 309 19.22 -18.10 -22.79
N GLY A 310 19.06 -16.90 -22.29
CA GLY A 310 18.76 -15.70 -23.11
C GLY A 310 17.36 -15.67 -23.73
N ASN A 311 16.48 -16.62 -23.37
CA ASN A 311 15.12 -16.66 -23.88
C ASN A 311 14.37 -15.36 -23.59
N ARG A 312 13.67 -14.80 -24.60
CA ARG A 312 12.88 -13.58 -24.52
C ARG A 312 11.42 -13.79 -24.90
N ASP A 313 11.05 -15.02 -25.23
CA ASP A 313 9.68 -15.35 -25.60
C ASP A 313 8.79 -15.35 -24.35
N HIS A 314 7.91 -14.37 -24.30
CA HIS A 314 7.00 -14.14 -23.20
C HIS A 314 6.01 -15.30 -22.97
N ASN A 315 5.73 -16.13 -23.96
CA ASN A 315 4.85 -17.29 -23.80
C ASN A 315 5.54 -18.44 -23.05
N THR A 316 6.86 -18.41 -22.96
CA THR A 316 7.68 -19.44 -22.29
C THR A 316 8.45 -18.90 -21.07
N LEU A 317 8.27 -17.62 -20.75
CA LEU A 317 8.75 -16.99 -19.53
C LEU A 317 7.59 -16.82 -18.55
N ASN A 318 7.61 -17.57 -17.45
CA ASN A 318 6.65 -17.42 -16.36
C ASN A 318 7.20 -16.44 -15.33
N VAL A 319 6.76 -15.19 -15.41
CA VAL A 319 7.18 -14.12 -14.51
C VAL A 319 6.00 -13.71 -13.65
N ALA A 320 6.19 -13.71 -12.34
CA ALA A 320 5.20 -13.24 -11.39
C ALA A 320 5.80 -12.14 -10.51
N ARG A 321 5.12 -11.01 -10.44
CA ARG A 321 5.54 -9.86 -9.60
C ARG A 321 4.35 -9.30 -8.85
N ARG A 322 4.59 -8.97 -7.60
CA ARG A 322 3.64 -8.15 -6.86
C ARG A 322 3.78 -6.70 -7.31
N THR A 323 2.68 -6.07 -7.64
CA THR A 323 2.70 -4.70 -8.18
C THR A 323 1.98 -3.70 -7.30
N CYS A 324 0.79 -4.01 -6.80
CA CYS A 324 -0.04 -3.04 -6.11
C CYS A 324 -0.89 -3.65 -4.99
N GLY A 325 -0.57 -4.83 -4.50
CA GLY A 325 -1.38 -5.60 -3.56
C GLY A 325 -1.91 -6.90 -4.14
N TYR A 326 -1.66 -7.17 -5.43
CA TYR A 326 -1.87 -8.47 -6.05
C TYR A 326 -0.64 -8.90 -6.84
N ILE A 327 -0.54 -10.19 -7.09
CA ILE A 327 0.51 -10.75 -7.93
C ILE A 327 0.01 -10.72 -9.37
N GLY A 328 0.69 -9.92 -10.20
CA GLY A 328 0.49 -9.92 -11.65
C GLY A 328 1.45 -10.89 -12.33
N SER A 329 0.99 -11.53 -13.37
CA SER A 329 1.80 -12.33 -14.28
C SER A 329 1.78 -11.71 -15.65
N ASN A 330 2.95 -11.68 -16.30
CA ASN A 330 3.14 -11.23 -17.68
C ASN A 330 2.72 -9.79 -18.00
N PHE A 331 3.65 -9.02 -18.52
CA PHE A 331 3.53 -7.76 -19.25
C PHE A 331 2.90 -6.58 -18.52
N TRP A 332 3.78 -5.73 -18.13
CA TRP A 332 3.45 -4.41 -17.57
C TRP A 332 3.80 -3.31 -18.59
N ASN A 333 3.23 -2.11 -18.41
CA ASN A 333 3.65 -0.94 -19.15
C ASN A 333 5.12 -0.58 -18.82
N LYS A 334 5.77 0.21 -19.69
CA LYS A 334 7.18 0.59 -19.55
C LYS A 334 7.53 1.21 -18.19
N GLY A 335 6.62 1.98 -17.59
CA GLY A 335 6.87 2.56 -16.27
C GLY A 335 6.90 1.51 -15.17
N ARG A 336 5.97 0.56 -15.19
CA ARG A 336 5.95 -0.54 -14.21
C ARG A 336 7.13 -1.49 -14.41
N THR A 337 7.49 -1.78 -15.66
CA THR A 337 8.66 -2.62 -15.96
C THR A 337 9.95 -1.95 -15.46
N GLN A 338 10.10 -0.63 -15.65
CA GLN A 338 11.25 0.10 -15.11
C GLN A 338 11.26 0.10 -13.58
N GLU A 339 10.13 0.32 -12.93
CA GLU A 339 10.01 0.29 -11.48
C GLU A 339 10.40 -1.10 -10.91
N ILE A 340 9.94 -2.18 -11.55
CA ILE A 340 10.31 -3.56 -11.16
C ILE A 340 11.81 -3.80 -11.34
N LYS A 341 12.40 -3.33 -12.44
CA LYS A 341 13.84 -3.44 -12.70
C LYS A 341 14.68 -2.75 -11.64
N GLU A 342 14.23 -1.60 -11.17
CA GLU A 342 14.97 -0.75 -10.23
C GLU A 342 14.78 -1.15 -8.75
N ARG A 343 13.97 -2.18 -8.45
CA ARG A 343 13.76 -2.64 -7.07
C ARG A 343 15.04 -3.21 -6.47
N VAL A 344 15.42 -2.67 -5.33
CA VAL A 344 16.50 -3.19 -4.49
C VAL A 344 15.95 -4.20 -3.49
N LEU A 345 16.80 -5.14 -3.03
CA LEU A 345 16.47 -6.04 -1.94
C LEU A 345 16.60 -5.29 -0.61
N HIS A 346 15.69 -5.55 0.32
CA HIS A 346 15.71 -4.96 1.66
C HIS A 346 16.32 -5.91 2.71
N ILE A 347 16.65 -7.13 2.30
CA ILE A 347 17.29 -8.15 3.13
C ILE A 347 18.32 -8.86 2.25
N ASP A 348 19.54 -9.01 2.75
CA ASP A 348 20.54 -9.89 2.16
C ASP A 348 20.35 -11.32 2.72
N ASN A 349 20.67 -12.33 1.92
CA ASN A 349 20.72 -13.74 2.37
C ASN A 349 21.74 -13.98 3.51
N LYS A 350 22.64 -13.01 3.73
CA LYS A 350 23.69 -13.07 4.75
C LYS A 350 23.34 -12.32 6.04
N ASP A 351 22.23 -11.59 6.07
CA ASP A 351 21.82 -10.83 7.23
C ASP A 351 21.38 -11.80 8.34
N TYR A 352 22.31 -12.05 9.24
CA TYR A 352 22.06 -12.65 10.53
C TYR A 352 21.69 -11.51 11.48
N VAL A 353 20.41 -11.34 11.76
CA VAL A 353 20.00 -10.42 12.80
C VAL A 353 20.29 -11.12 14.12
N GLU A 354 21.35 -10.67 14.84
CA GLU A 354 21.61 -11.12 16.20
C GLU A 354 20.34 -10.99 17.05
N LYS A 355 20.04 -12.02 17.82
CA LYS A 355 18.94 -12.01 18.76
C LYS A 355 19.23 -10.89 19.77
N ASP A 356 18.50 -9.80 19.70
CA ASP A 356 18.37 -8.93 20.87
C ASP A 356 17.85 -9.81 22.02
N GLU A 357 18.66 -9.94 23.06
CA GLU A 357 18.30 -10.71 24.25
C GLU A 357 16.96 -10.14 24.76
N CYS A 358 15.95 -11.00 24.72
CA CYS A 358 14.64 -10.66 25.24
C CYS A 358 14.76 -10.42 26.73
N GLU A 359 14.58 -9.22 27.23
CA GLU A 359 14.44 -8.86 28.64
C GLU A 359 13.10 -9.37 29.23
N CYS A 360 12.64 -10.53 28.84
CA CYS A 360 11.58 -11.23 29.56
C CYS A 360 12.21 -12.39 30.30
N GLY A 361 12.24 -12.29 31.62
CA GLY A 361 12.78 -13.31 32.53
C GLY A 361 12.01 -14.64 32.47
N CYS A 362 12.16 -15.36 31.36
CA CYS A 362 11.72 -16.74 31.25
C CYS A 362 12.92 -17.62 31.48
N GLU A 363 12.84 -18.41 32.56
CA GLU A 363 13.83 -19.40 32.99
C GLU A 363 14.16 -20.38 31.86
N LYS A 364 15.48 -20.60 31.66
CA LYS A 364 16.02 -21.59 30.72
C LYS A 364 15.62 -22.99 31.19
N HIS A 365 14.74 -23.67 30.47
CA HIS A 365 14.66 -25.11 30.55
C HIS A 365 15.78 -25.71 29.74
N GLU A 366 16.80 -26.22 30.45
CA GLU A 366 17.85 -27.06 29.88
C GLU A 366 17.24 -28.41 29.48
N HIS A 367 17.17 -28.67 28.18
CA HIS A 367 16.97 -30.03 27.70
C HIS A 367 18.33 -30.73 27.65
N SER A 368 18.54 -31.61 28.65
CA SER A 368 19.61 -32.59 28.62
C SER A 368 19.38 -33.60 27.51
N GLU A 369 20.29 -33.65 26.54
CA GLU A 369 20.39 -34.74 25.58
C GLU A 369 20.90 -36.02 26.26
N GLU A 370 20.06 -36.98 26.51
CA GLU A 370 20.47 -38.35 26.75
C GLU A 370 20.76 -39.05 25.40
N LYS A 371 22.04 -39.29 25.16
CA LYS A 371 22.49 -40.18 24.11
C LYS A 371 22.32 -41.65 24.53
N GLU A 372 21.29 -42.31 24.06
CA GLU A 372 21.26 -43.78 24.11
C GLU A 372 22.07 -44.38 22.96
N ALA A 373 23.14 -45.05 23.36
CA ALA A 373 23.93 -45.91 22.47
C ALA A 373 23.18 -47.23 22.19
N VAL A 374 22.75 -47.45 20.97
CA VAL A 374 22.30 -48.78 20.55
C VAL A 374 23.50 -49.59 20.04
N THR A 375 23.95 -50.52 20.89
CA THR A 375 24.87 -51.58 20.53
C THR A 375 24.10 -52.70 19.83
N SER A 376 24.71 -53.20 18.74
CA SER A 376 24.34 -54.32 17.93
C SER A 376 24.07 -55.63 18.67
N LYS A 377 23.04 -56.32 18.25
CA LYS A 377 23.11 -57.77 17.96
C LYS A 377 22.12 -58.10 16.81
#